data_f07b39ec0e04af7935354e80bc5767a1
#
_entry.id   f07b39ec0e04af7935354e80bc5767a1
#
_cell.length_a   1.000
_cell.length_b   1.000
_cell.length_c   1.000
_cell.angle_alpha   90.00
_cell.angle_beta   90.00
_cell.angle_gamma   90.00
#
_symmetry.space_group_name_H-M   'P 1'
#
loop_
_entity.id
_entity.type
_entity.pdbx_description
1 polymer ?
#
loop_
_entity_poly.entity_id
_entity_poly.type
_entity_poly.pdbx_seq_one_letter_code
_entity_poly.pdbx_strand_id
1 'polypeptide(L)'
;MVAPPRILVVEDEQDIAGLIKHTLERAGDGSVEIVGRGDEAIRSISSRQPDLVILDLNLPVLSGEEVCRLLRQKPETKTLPIIMLTARTSESERVAGLDLGADDYVTKPFSLRELGARVRAVLRRRNGASDAAKPAIYRGRHLEADFDAVAISVDGKPIRLTRREFELLRFLVENRNRVLSRERLLERVWGYDRFIETRSVDVHVGRLRAKLGPAGDQIETVIGLDYRFKVTDG
;
A
#
# COMPACT_ATOMS: atom_id res chain seq x y z
N MET A 1 0.86 19.81 19.33
CA MET A 1 -0.19 19.31 18.40
C MET A 1 0.52 18.76 17.18
N VAL A 2 0.22 17.54 16.77
CA VAL A 2 0.76 16.95 15.54
C VAL A 2 0.06 17.65 14.37
N ALA A 3 0.85 18.09 13.36
CA ALA A 3 0.27 18.71 12.17
C ALA A 3 -0.66 17.71 11.44
N PRO A 4 -1.76 18.17 10.84
CA PRO A 4 -2.66 17.29 10.10
C PRO A 4 -1.91 16.65 8.92
N PRO A 5 -2.24 15.39 8.57
CA PRO A 5 -1.64 14.71 7.42
C PRO A 5 -1.85 15.52 6.13
N ARG A 6 -0.84 15.54 5.27
CA ARG A 6 -0.92 16.18 3.95
C ARG A 6 -1.30 15.15 2.90
N ILE A 7 -2.40 15.37 2.22
CA ILE A 7 -2.92 14.51 1.16
C ILE A 7 -2.80 15.25 -0.17
N LEU A 8 -2.19 14.62 -1.17
CA LEU A 8 -2.17 15.12 -2.53
C LEU A 8 -3.21 14.39 -3.36
N VAL A 9 -4.15 15.12 -3.93
CA VAL A 9 -5.13 14.62 -4.90
C VAL A 9 -4.68 15.01 -6.29
N VAL A 10 -4.48 14.03 -7.16
CA VAL A 10 -4.09 14.20 -8.56
C VAL A 10 -5.26 13.74 -9.42
N GLU A 11 -6.04 14.70 -9.89
CA GLU A 11 -7.30 14.49 -10.62
C GLU A 11 -7.54 15.69 -11.53
N ASP A 12 -7.75 15.50 -12.81
CA ASP A 12 -7.96 16.58 -13.78
C ASP A 12 -9.40 17.09 -13.80
N GLU A 13 -10.37 16.26 -13.38
CA GLU A 13 -11.76 16.67 -13.21
C GLU A 13 -11.92 17.48 -11.91
N GLN A 14 -11.95 18.81 -12.02
CA GLN A 14 -11.99 19.72 -10.86
C GLN A 14 -13.17 19.48 -9.92
N ASP A 15 -14.33 19.08 -10.44
CA ASP A 15 -15.51 18.78 -9.62
C ASP A 15 -15.26 17.55 -8.73
N ILE A 16 -14.66 16.50 -9.29
CA ILE A 16 -14.30 15.28 -8.54
C ILE A 16 -13.23 15.61 -7.49
N ALA A 17 -12.17 16.31 -7.91
CA ALA A 17 -11.09 16.72 -7.01
C ALA A 17 -11.60 17.61 -5.87
N GLY A 18 -12.49 18.55 -6.17
CA GLY A 18 -13.12 19.44 -5.18
C GLY A 18 -14.00 18.69 -4.19
N LEU A 19 -14.78 17.71 -4.65
CA LEU A 19 -15.60 16.85 -3.80
C LEU A 19 -14.76 15.98 -2.87
N ILE A 20 -13.67 15.40 -3.37
CA ILE A 20 -12.72 14.62 -2.56
C ILE A 20 -12.11 15.52 -1.49
N LYS A 21 -11.58 16.69 -1.86
CA LYS A 21 -10.99 17.65 -0.93
C LYS A 21 -11.97 18.04 0.16
N HIS A 22 -13.16 18.51 -0.23
CA HIS A 22 -14.18 18.93 0.73
C HIS A 22 -14.54 17.82 1.74
N THR A 23 -14.68 16.58 1.24
CA THR A 23 -15.05 15.44 2.08
C THR A 23 -13.97 15.09 3.08
N LEU A 24 -12.71 15.03 2.65
CA LEU A 24 -11.59 14.64 3.52
C LEU A 24 -11.26 15.73 4.54
N GLU A 25 -11.25 17.01 4.14
CA GLU A 25 -10.99 18.13 5.05
C GLU A 25 -12.11 18.28 6.09
N ARG A 26 -13.37 18.14 5.66
CA ARG A 26 -14.53 18.18 6.57
C ARG A 26 -14.52 17.02 7.58
N ALA A 27 -14.03 15.86 7.18
CA ALA A 27 -13.87 14.70 8.07
C ALA A 27 -12.69 14.83 9.04
N GLY A 28 -11.82 15.84 8.85
CA GLY A 28 -10.58 15.99 9.63
C GLY A 28 -9.50 14.99 9.25
N ASP A 29 -9.60 14.37 8.07
CA ASP A 29 -8.67 13.33 7.60
C ASP A 29 -7.30 13.89 7.20
N GLY A 30 -7.19 15.21 6.94
CA GLY A 30 -5.93 15.88 6.62
C GLY A 30 -6.13 17.19 5.84
N SER A 31 -5.04 17.84 5.48
CA SER A 31 -5.02 18.98 4.54
C SER A 31 -4.84 18.48 3.11
N VAL A 32 -5.68 18.93 2.19
CA VAL A 32 -5.72 18.42 0.82
C VAL A 32 -5.21 19.47 -0.17
N GLU A 33 -4.15 19.11 -0.90
CA GLU A 33 -3.68 19.83 -2.08
C GLU A 33 -4.21 19.12 -3.34
N ILE A 34 -4.61 19.89 -4.35
CA ILE A 34 -5.09 19.38 -5.64
C ILE A 34 -4.13 19.80 -6.74
N VAL A 35 -3.81 18.87 -7.64
CA VAL A 35 -3.15 19.14 -8.92
C VAL A 35 -3.88 18.37 -10.02
N GLY A 36 -3.95 18.96 -11.22
CA GLY A 36 -4.70 18.38 -12.34
C GLY A 36 -3.87 17.57 -13.32
N ARG A 37 -2.54 17.45 -13.10
CA ARG A 37 -1.63 16.85 -14.07
C ARG A 37 -0.55 16.01 -13.40
N GLY A 38 -0.15 14.92 -14.06
CA GLY A 38 0.87 14.02 -13.53
C GLY A 38 2.25 14.68 -13.34
N ASP A 39 2.67 15.58 -14.23
CA ASP A 39 3.93 16.31 -14.11
C ASP A 39 3.92 17.32 -12.95
N GLU A 40 2.78 17.92 -12.65
CA GLU A 40 2.57 18.78 -11.48
C GLU A 40 2.65 17.96 -10.19
N ALA A 41 2.08 16.74 -10.18
CA ALA A 41 2.17 15.83 -9.06
C ALA A 41 3.63 15.52 -8.70
N ILE A 42 4.45 15.17 -9.69
CA ILE A 42 5.88 14.91 -9.46
C ILE A 42 6.60 16.13 -8.88
N ARG A 43 6.29 17.34 -9.37
CA ARG A 43 6.88 18.60 -8.84
C ARG A 43 6.44 18.87 -7.41
N SER A 44 5.12 18.76 -7.12
CA SER A 44 4.59 18.97 -5.78
C SER A 44 5.21 17.98 -4.77
N ILE A 45 5.26 16.67 -5.11
CA ILE A 45 5.85 15.63 -4.26
C ILE A 45 7.34 15.87 -4.02
N SER A 46 8.08 16.31 -5.04
CA SER A 46 9.52 16.60 -4.92
C SER A 46 9.80 17.82 -4.06
N SER A 47 8.91 18.82 -4.08
CA SER A 47 9.07 20.04 -3.28
C SER A 47 8.72 19.79 -1.81
N ARG A 48 7.66 19.05 -1.56
CA ARG A 48 7.20 18.68 -0.23
C ARG A 48 6.41 17.38 -0.27
N GLN A 49 7.01 16.31 0.22
CA GLN A 49 6.42 14.98 0.21
C GLN A 49 5.11 14.94 1.01
N PRO A 50 3.99 14.48 0.42
CA PRO A 50 2.74 14.26 1.13
C PRO A 50 2.79 12.98 1.98
N ASP A 51 1.78 12.81 2.81
CA ASP A 51 1.56 11.61 3.62
C ASP A 51 0.81 10.52 2.86
N LEU A 52 0.05 10.92 1.84
CA LEU A 52 -0.74 10.06 0.96
C LEU A 52 -0.95 10.77 -0.39
N VAL A 53 -0.93 10.00 -1.46
CA VAL A 53 -1.36 10.43 -2.80
C VAL A 53 -2.62 9.67 -3.20
N ILE A 54 -3.64 10.40 -3.64
CA ILE A 54 -4.80 9.88 -4.36
C ILE A 54 -4.59 10.24 -5.82
N LEU A 55 -4.53 9.25 -6.71
CA LEU A 55 -3.98 9.39 -8.04
C LEU A 55 -4.93 8.82 -9.09
N ASP A 56 -5.48 9.67 -9.94
CA ASP A 56 -6.21 9.18 -11.11
C ASP A 56 -5.24 8.56 -12.12
N LEU A 57 -5.67 7.50 -12.77
CA LEU A 57 -4.93 6.87 -13.87
C LEU A 57 -4.96 7.70 -15.15
N ASN A 58 -6.10 8.33 -15.44
CA ASN A 58 -6.35 9.05 -16.68
C ASN A 58 -6.00 10.53 -16.53
N LEU A 59 -4.71 10.84 -16.44
CA LEU A 59 -4.22 12.21 -16.32
C LEU A 59 -3.63 12.72 -17.63
N PRO A 60 -3.75 14.02 -17.90
CA PRO A 60 -3.07 14.63 -19.04
C PRO A 60 -1.56 14.72 -18.79
N VAL A 61 -0.79 14.74 -19.88
CA VAL A 61 0.67 14.90 -19.97
C VAL A 61 1.44 13.68 -19.45
N LEU A 62 1.19 13.24 -18.22
CA LEU A 62 1.82 12.08 -17.60
C LEU A 62 0.73 11.26 -16.90
N SER A 63 0.50 10.06 -17.37
CA SER A 63 -0.53 9.15 -16.80
C SER A 63 -0.25 8.81 -15.34
N GLY A 64 -1.30 8.48 -14.58
CA GLY A 64 -1.13 8.06 -13.20
C GLY A 64 -0.27 6.80 -13.05
N GLU A 65 -0.28 5.90 -14.03
CA GLU A 65 0.62 4.74 -14.05
C GLU A 65 2.09 5.15 -14.14
N GLU A 66 2.41 6.12 -15.00
CA GLU A 66 3.76 6.63 -15.14
C GLU A 66 4.21 7.38 -13.90
N VAL A 67 3.33 8.21 -13.32
CA VAL A 67 3.58 8.88 -12.02
C VAL A 67 3.92 7.84 -10.94
N CYS A 68 3.10 6.80 -10.79
CA CYS A 68 3.33 5.75 -9.81
C CYS A 68 4.67 5.04 -10.04
N ARG A 69 4.98 4.68 -11.29
CA ARG A 69 6.25 4.04 -11.66
C ARG A 69 7.45 4.90 -11.29
N LEU A 70 7.41 6.19 -11.61
CA LEU A 70 8.47 7.15 -11.27
C LEU A 70 8.65 7.28 -9.75
N LEU A 71 7.56 7.34 -8.99
CA LEU A 71 7.62 7.40 -7.53
C LEU A 71 8.20 6.10 -6.93
N ARG A 72 7.92 4.94 -7.50
CA ARG A 72 8.44 3.66 -7.01
C ARG A 72 9.92 3.43 -7.36
N GLN A 73 10.44 4.13 -8.35
CA GLN A 73 11.87 4.06 -8.72
C GLN A 73 12.77 4.86 -7.78
N LYS A 74 12.26 5.95 -7.17
CA LYS A 74 13.05 6.81 -6.29
C LYS A 74 13.04 6.29 -4.85
N PRO A 75 14.20 6.17 -4.18
CA PRO A 75 14.29 5.72 -2.79
C PRO A 75 13.39 6.52 -1.83
N GLU A 76 13.34 7.84 -2.01
CA GLU A 76 12.64 8.78 -1.12
C GLU A 76 11.11 8.62 -1.19
N THR A 77 10.57 8.24 -2.35
CA THR A 77 9.12 8.13 -2.57
C THR A 77 8.63 6.70 -2.74
N LYS A 78 9.53 5.71 -2.71
CA LYS A 78 9.19 4.30 -2.93
C LYS A 78 8.13 3.75 -1.95
N THR A 79 8.13 4.24 -0.72
CA THR A 79 7.20 3.85 0.34
C THR A 79 6.04 4.83 0.53
N LEU A 80 5.97 5.88 -0.30
CA LEU A 80 4.88 6.85 -0.27
C LEU A 80 3.55 6.14 -0.58
N PRO A 81 2.55 6.21 0.32
CA PRO A 81 1.27 5.58 0.07
C PRO A 81 0.55 6.18 -1.14
N ILE A 82 0.03 5.32 -2.01
CA ILE A 82 -0.71 5.71 -3.21
C ILE A 82 -2.03 4.92 -3.28
N ILE A 83 -3.14 5.64 -3.32
CA ILE A 83 -4.46 5.10 -3.68
C ILE A 83 -4.74 5.52 -5.11
N MET A 84 -4.92 4.56 -6.02
CA MET A 84 -5.26 4.85 -7.41
C MET A 84 -6.77 4.93 -7.61
N LEU A 85 -7.22 5.93 -8.36
CA LEU A 85 -8.58 6.02 -8.89
C LEU A 85 -8.57 5.47 -10.33
N THR A 86 -9.52 4.60 -10.68
CA THR A 86 -9.55 3.97 -11.99
C THR A 86 -10.97 3.77 -12.51
N ALA A 87 -11.19 4.02 -13.79
CA ALA A 87 -12.42 3.64 -14.49
C ALA A 87 -12.39 2.16 -14.94
N ARG A 88 -11.26 1.48 -14.79
CA ARG A 88 -11.05 0.10 -15.23
C ARG A 88 -11.77 -0.86 -14.29
N THR A 89 -12.74 -1.58 -14.84
CA THR A 89 -13.58 -2.54 -14.10
C THR A 89 -13.12 -3.98 -14.29
N SER A 90 -12.27 -4.26 -15.29
CA SER A 90 -11.80 -5.61 -15.55
C SER A 90 -10.74 -6.05 -14.51
N GLU A 91 -10.80 -7.32 -14.14
CA GLU A 91 -9.88 -7.93 -13.18
C GLU A 91 -8.42 -7.87 -13.64
N SER A 92 -8.18 -8.14 -14.92
CA SER A 92 -6.83 -8.11 -15.53
C SER A 92 -6.18 -6.72 -15.47
N GLU A 93 -6.96 -5.66 -15.66
CA GLU A 93 -6.46 -4.29 -15.60
C GLU A 93 -6.18 -3.83 -14.16
N ARG A 94 -6.97 -4.30 -13.18
CA ARG A 94 -6.72 -4.04 -11.75
C ARG A 94 -5.46 -4.78 -11.27
N VAL A 95 -5.25 -6.00 -11.73
CA VAL A 95 -4.01 -6.76 -11.46
C VAL A 95 -2.81 -6.03 -12.05
N ALA A 96 -2.87 -5.59 -13.32
CA ALA A 96 -1.80 -4.83 -13.94
C ALA A 96 -1.49 -3.52 -13.18
N GLY A 97 -2.51 -2.85 -12.67
CA GLY A 97 -2.34 -1.64 -11.86
C GLY A 97 -1.72 -1.92 -10.49
N LEU A 98 -2.10 -2.98 -9.80
CA LEU A 98 -1.41 -3.45 -8.59
C LEU A 98 0.06 -3.79 -8.91
N ASP A 99 0.41 -4.24 -10.12
CA ASP A 99 1.77 -4.49 -10.59
C ASP A 99 2.65 -3.24 -10.63
N LEU A 100 2.06 -2.05 -10.65
CA LEU A 100 2.76 -0.78 -10.54
C LEU A 100 3.18 -0.43 -9.09
N GLY A 101 2.71 -1.19 -8.09
CA GLY A 101 3.07 -0.98 -6.69
C GLY A 101 2.19 0.04 -5.95
N ALA A 102 0.98 0.31 -6.42
CA ALA A 102 -0.01 1.06 -5.65
C ALA A 102 -0.40 0.33 -4.36
N ASP A 103 -0.79 1.07 -3.35
CA ASP A 103 -1.19 0.51 -2.05
C ASP A 103 -2.66 0.10 -2.03
N ASP A 104 -3.50 0.78 -2.81
CA ASP A 104 -4.92 0.50 -2.94
C ASP A 104 -5.49 1.02 -4.26
N TYR A 105 -6.67 0.51 -4.66
CA TYR A 105 -7.42 0.90 -5.85
C TYR A 105 -8.86 1.20 -5.51
N VAL A 106 -9.39 2.25 -6.11
CA VAL A 106 -10.79 2.63 -6.03
C VAL A 106 -11.34 2.78 -7.45
N THR A 107 -12.36 2.00 -7.78
CA THR A 107 -12.98 2.05 -9.11
C THR A 107 -14.00 3.18 -9.19
N LYS A 108 -13.94 3.96 -10.27
CA LYS A 108 -14.97 4.96 -10.62
C LYS A 108 -16.19 4.24 -11.25
N PRO A 109 -17.44 4.57 -10.86
CA PRO A 109 -17.81 5.56 -9.85
C PRO A 109 -17.62 5.01 -8.42
N PHE A 110 -17.12 5.85 -7.51
CA PHE A 110 -16.87 5.48 -6.12
C PHE A 110 -17.69 6.32 -5.13
N SER A 111 -17.89 5.79 -3.95
CA SER A 111 -18.46 6.54 -2.85
C SER A 111 -17.36 7.36 -2.14
N LEU A 112 -17.58 8.65 -1.93
CA LEU A 112 -16.68 9.50 -1.13
C LEU A 112 -16.50 8.98 0.30
N ARG A 113 -17.52 8.33 0.85
CA ARG A 113 -17.46 7.67 2.16
C ARG A 113 -16.49 6.49 2.14
N GLU A 114 -16.50 5.70 1.07
CA GLU A 114 -15.56 4.61 0.85
C GLU A 114 -14.13 5.13 0.73
N LEU A 115 -13.89 6.11 -0.15
CA LEU A 115 -12.58 6.71 -0.32
C LEU A 115 -12.03 7.27 1.00
N GLY A 116 -12.85 7.98 1.80
CA GLY A 116 -12.46 8.48 3.11
C GLY A 116 -12.08 7.37 4.10
N ALA A 117 -12.81 6.26 4.10
CA ALA A 117 -12.47 5.10 4.93
C ALA A 117 -11.10 4.50 4.54
N ARG A 118 -10.79 4.40 3.23
CA ARG A 118 -9.50 3.92 2.72
C ARG A 118 -8.35 4.88 3.08
N VAL A 119 -8.57 6.17 2.93
CA VAL A 119 -7.62 7.22 3.33
C VAL A 119 -7.26 7.09 4.81
N ARG A 120 -8.26 7.01 5.69
CA ARG A 120 -8.03 6.83 7.14
C ARG A 120 -7.30 5.52 7.45
N ALA A 121 -7.64 4.43 6.77
CA ALA A 121 -6.95 3.16 6.95
C ALA A 121 -5.47 3.24 6.58
N VAL A 122 -5.13 3.92 5.48
CA VAL A 122 -3.75 4.12 5.02
C VAL A 122 -2.99 5.05 5.97
N LEU A 123 -3.56 6.18 6.37
CA LEU A 123 -2.91 7.16 7.25
C LEU A 123 -2.72 6.65 8.69
N ARG A 124 -3.66 5.90 9.25
CA ARG A 124 -3.57 5.31 10.60
C ARG A 124 -2.35 4.41 10.76
N ARG A 125 -2.01 3.66 9.72
CA ARG A 125 -0.88 2.74 9.72
C ARG A 125 0.47 3.45 9.74
N ARG A 126 0.54 4.66 9.21
CA ARG A 126 1.76 5.48 9.28
C ARG A 126 2.06 5.95 10.71
N ASN A 127 1.03 6.19 11.52
CA ASN A 127 1.17 6.72 12.88
C ASN A 127 1.46 5.65 13.94
N GLY A 128 1.86 4.42 13.55
CA GLY A 128 2.43 3.46 14.49
C GLY A 128 1.47 2.95 15.58
N ALA A 129 0.15 2.90 15.33
CA ALA A 129 -0.77 2.18 16.20
C ALA A 129 -0.54 0.66 16.06
N SER A 130 0.58 0.20 16.57
CA SER A 130 0.93 -1.22 16.73
C SER A 130 0.61 -1.62 18.16
N ASP A 131 -0.34 -2.51 18.30
CA ASP A 131 -0.62 -3.22 19.55
C ASP A 131 0.65 -3.94 20.08
N ALA A 132 0.83 -3.82 21.38
CA ALA A 132 1.79 -4.43 22.28
C ALA A 132 2.73 -5.56 21.79
N ALA A 133 4.05 -5.35 22.04
CA ALA A 133 5.09 -6.36 22.27
C ALA A 133 5.16 -7.57 21.31
N LYS A 134 5.35 -7.31 20.03
CA LYS A 134 5.72 -8.33 19.05
C LYS A 134 7.19 -8.19 18.68
N PRO A 135 7.91 -9.27 18.36
CA PRO A 135 9.34 -9.17 18.09
C PRO A 135 9.60 -8.25 16.90
N ALA A 136 10.29 -7.14 17.18
CA ALA A 136 10.70 -6.16 16.17
C ALA A 136 11.66 -6.77 15.13
N ILE A 137 12.38 -7.83 15.52
CA ILE A 137 13.41 -8.47 14.70
C ILE A 137 13.02 -9.93 14.46
N TYR A 138 13.06 -10.33 13.18
CA TYR A 138 12.98 -11.72 12.75
C TYR A 138 14.31 -12.13 12.11
N ARG A 139 14.83 -13.29 12.50
CA ARG A 139 15.99 -13.92 11.89
C ARG A 139 15.65 -15.36 11.55
N GLY A 140 15.67 -15.68 10.27
CA GLY A 140 15.49 -17.02 9.74
C GLY A 140 16.66 -17.38 8.82
N ARG A 141 16.60 -18.56 8.20
CA ARG A 141 17.71 -19.07 7.37
C ARG A 141 18.12 -18.11 6.25
N HIS A 142 17.18 -17.50 5.55
CA HIS A 142 17.43 -16.61 4.42
C HIS A 142 16.97 -15.18 4.66
N LEU A 143 16.04 -14.96 5.62
CA LEU A 143 15.39 -13.69 5.86
C LEU A 143 15.81 -13.09 7.18
N GLU A 144 16.33 -11.89 7.15
CA GLU A 144 16.44 -11.02 8.32
C GLU A 144 15.54 -9.81 8.13
N ALA A 145 14.72 -9.51 9.12
CA ALA A 145 13.79 -8.39 9.10
C ALA A 145 13.83 -7.65 10.44
N ASP A 146 14.25 -6.41 10.41
CA ASP A 146 14.07 -5.46 11.50
C ASP A 146 12.89 -4.55 11.13
N PHE A 147 11.75 -4.80 11.76
CA PHE A 147 10.51 -4.10 11.45
C PHE A 147 10.45 -2.70 12.05
N ASP A 148 11.26 -2.39 13.06
CA ASP A 148 11.33 -1.04 13.63
C ASP A 148 12.30 -0.16 12.84
N ALA A 149 13.42 -0.72 12.40
CA ALA A 149 14.37 -0.03 11.53
C ALA A 149 13.92 -0.02 10.03
N VAL A 150 12.82 -0.72 9.69
CA VAL A 150 12.33 -0.90 8.30
C VAL A 150 13.44 -1.49 7.40
N ALA A 151 14.25 -2.37 7.95
CA ALA A 151 15.39 -3.00 7.27
C ALA A 151 15.10 -4.47 7.01
N ILE A 152 15.12 -4.88 5.74
CA ILE A 152 14.89 -6.26 5.31
C ILE A 152 16.07 -6.70 4.46
N SER A 153 16.62 -7.88 4.76
CA SER A 153 17.66 -8.51 3.96
C SER A 153 17.34 -9.99 3.69
N VAL A 154 17.80 -10.47 2.54
CA VAL A 154 17.74 -11.88 2.14
C VAL A 154 19.16 -12.32 1.81
N ASP A 155 19.64 -13.38 2.48
CA ASP A 155 21.03 -13.86 2.38
C ASP A 155 22.05 -12.71 2.58
N GLY A 156 21.79 -11.83 3.57
CA GLY A 156 22.65 -10.69 3.88
C GLY A 156 22.54 -9.52 2.89
N LYS A 157 21.78 -9.65 1.79
CA LYS A 157 21.58 -8.58 0.81
C LYS A 157 20.32 -7.78 1.13
N PRO A 158 20.41 -6.45 1.30
CA PRO A 158 19.25 -5.62 1.57
C PRO A 158 18.29 -5.65 0.38
N ILE A 159 17.00 -5.83 0.67
CA ILE A 159 15.93 -5.76 -0.33
C ILE A 159 14.99 -4.60 0.00
N ARG A 160 14.28 -4.13 -1.04
CA ARG A 160 13.33 -3.02 -0.87
C ARG A 160 11.92 -3.51 -1.13
N LEU A 161 11.10 -3.39 -0.11
CA LEU A 161 9.67 -3.66 -0.18
C LEU A 161 8.89 -2.35 -0.35
N THR A 162 7.75 -2.41 -1.03
CA THR A 162 6.75 -1.34 -0.91
C THR A 162 6.16 -1.38 0.49
N ARG A 163 5.48 -0.30 0.88
CA ARG A 163 4.82 -0.25 2.20
C ARG A 163 3.89 -1.45 2.42
N ARG A 164 3.10 -1.81 1.41
CA ARG A 164 2.13 -2.91 1.50
C ARG A 164 2.79 -4.28 1.63
N GLU A 165 3.85 -4.51 0.86
CA GLU A 165 4.64 -5.74 0.97
C GLU A 165 5.32 -5.85 2.35
N PHE A 166 5.81 -4.73 2.89
CA PHE A 166 6.40 -4.68 4.22
C PHE A 166 5.37 -4.98 5.32
N GLU A 167 4.20 -4.34 5.28
CA GLU A 167 3.11 -4.58 6.23
C GLU A 167 2.62 -6.05 6.16
N LEU A 168 2.50 -6.60 4.96
CA LEU A 168 2.13 -8.00 4.73
C LEU A 168 3.18 -8.94 5.31
N LEU A 169 4.47 -8.72 5.03
CA LEU A 169 5.55 -9.51 5.59
C LEU A 169 5.55 -9.45 7.12
N ARG A 170 5.46 -8.25 7.69
CA ARG A 170 5.40 -8.04 9.14
C ARG A 170 4.26 -8.84 9.75
N PHE A 171 3.05 -8.72 9.20
CA PHE A 171 1.88 -9.41 9.74
C PHE A 171 2.00 -10.95 9.62
N LEU A 172 2.55 -11.45 8.51
CA LEU A 172 2.82 -12.87 8.30
C LEU A 172 3.84 -13.40 9.32
N VAL A 173 4.94 -12.70 9.53
CA VAL A 173 5.99 -13.06 10.50
C VAL A 173 5.49 -13.00 11.94
N GLU A 174 4.71 -11.98 12.28
CA GLU A 174 4.09 -11.85 13.62
C GLU A 174 3.12 -12.99 13.94
N ASN A 175 2.51 -13.57 12.92
CA ASN A 175 1.57 -14.70 13.03
C ASN A 175 2.15 -16.01 12.48
N ARG A 176 3.48 -16.15 12.49
CA ARG A 176 4.18 -17.33 11.96
C ARG A 176 3.61 -18.63 12.48
N ASN A 177 3.65 -19.65 11.63
CA ASN A 177 3.09 -21.00 11.86
C ASN A 177 1.56 -21.05 12.02
N ARG A 178 0.84 -19.92 11.89
CA ARG A 178 -0.63 -19.88 11.88
C ARG A 178 -1.12 -19.70 10.45
N VAL A 179 -2.21 -20.38 10.13
CA VAL A 179 -2.92 -20.16 8.86
C VAL A 179 -3.75 -18.88 9.00
N LEU A 180 -3.60 -18.00 8.03
CA LEU A 180 -4.28 -16.71 7.97
C LEU A 180 -5.15 -16.69 6.72
N SER A 181 -6.46 -16.46 6.90
CA SER A 181 -7.35 -16.33 5.76
C SER A 181 -7.09 -15.05 4.97
N ARG A 182 -7.48 -15.06 3.67
CA ARG A 182 -7.39 -13.87 2.82
C ARG A 182 -8.13 -12.70 3.41
N GLU A 183 -9.31 -12.94 3.98
CA GLU A 183 -10.11 -11.91 4.63
C GLU A 183 -9.37 -11.30 5.82
N ARG A 184 -8.71 -12.13 6.63
CA ARG A 184 -7.94 -11.67 7.78
C ARG A 184 -6.69 -10.88 7.37
N LEU A 185 -6.00 -11.32 6.31
CA LEU A 185 -4.89 -10.59 5.72
C LEU A 185 -5.36 -9.25 5.18
N LEU A 186 -6.48 -9.27 4.45
CA LEU A 186 -7.10 -8.07 3.88
C LEU A 186 -7.48 -7.08 4.99
N GLU A 187 -8.20 -7.54 6.01
CA GLU A 187 -8.60 -6.72 7.14
C GLU A 187 -7.40 -6.08 7.85
N ARG A 188 -6.36 -6.86 8.12
CA ARG A 188 -5.24 -6.42 8.94
C ARG A 188 -4.20 -5.61 8.18
N VAL A 189 -3.96 -5.93 6.91
CA VAL A 189 -2.97 -5.25 6.08
C VAL A 189 -3.60 -4.12 5.26
N TRP A 190 -4.87 -4.22 4.84
CA TRP A 190 -5.58 -3.21 4.05
C TRP A 190 -6.64 -2.43 4.83
N GLY A 191 -7.10 -2.93 5.98
CA GLY A 191 -8.16 -2.33 6.81
C GLY A 191 -9.53 -2.88 6.48
N TYR A 192 -10.49 -2.64 7.40
CA TYR A 192 -11.87 -3.09 7.21
C TYR A 192 -12.49 -2.36 6.03
N ASP A 193 -12.61 -3.07 4.91
CA ASP A 193 -13.50 -2.61 3.85
C ASP A 193 -14.07 -3.80 3.07
N ARG A 194 -15.40 -3.92 3.06
CA ARG A 194 -16.14 -4.98 2.35
C ARG A 194 -15.97 -4.94 0.82
N PHE A 195 -15.27 -3.93 0.30
CA PHE A 195 -15.15 -3.68 -1.13
C PHE A 195 -13.79 -4.04 -1.73
N ILE A 196 -12.79 -4.43 -0.91
CA ILE A 196 -11.52 -4.93 -1.45
C ILE A 196 -11.68 -6.44 -1.70
N GLU A 197 -11.46 -6.84 -2.95
CA GLU A 197 -11.49 -8.27 -3.30
C GLU A 197 -10.28 -8.99 -2.69
N THR A 198 -10.53 -10.21 -2.19
CA THR A 198 -9.51 -11.09 -1.59
C THR A 198 -8.35 -11.41 -2.53
N ARG A 199 -8.56 -11.30 -3.85
CA ARG A 199 -7.52 -11.46 -4.89
C ARG A 199 -6.40 -10.42 -4.83
N SER A 200 -6.64 -9.24 -4.28
CA SER A 200 -5.56 -8.27 -4.02
C SER A 200 -4.48 -8.84 -3.12
N VAL A 201 -4.85 -9.72 -2.18
CA VAL A 201 -3.90 -10.43 -1.30
C VAL A 201 -3.00 -11.34 -2.12
N ASP A 202 -3.55 -12.11 -3.06
CA ASP A 202 -2.80 -13.08 -3.87
C ASP A 202 -1.71 -12.40 -4.69
N VAL A 203 -2.02 -11.26 -5.29
CA VAL A 203 -1.07 -10.45 -6.07
C VAL A 203 0.08 -9.95 -5.17
N HIS A 204 -0.24 -9.41 -4.00
CA HIS A 204 0.80 -8.92 -3.08
C HIS A 204 1.64 -10.05 -2.49
N VAL A 205 1.04 -11.21 -2.21
CA VAL A 205 1.78 -12.41 -1.79
C VAL A 205 2.72 -12.89 -2.90
N GLY A 206 2.25 -12.95 -4.15
CA GLY A 206 3.08 -13.33 -5.30
C GLY A 206 4.31 -12.43 -5.46
N ARG A 207 4.13 -11.12 -5.36
CA ARG A 207 5.23 -10.14 -5.44
C ARG A 207 6.18 -10.24 -4.27
N LEU A 208 5.62 -10.36 -3.07
CA LEU A 208 6.43 -10.51 -1.88
C LEU A 208 7.32 -11.75 -1.98
N ARG A 209 6.77 -12.88 -2.40
CA ARG A 209 7.55 -14.10 -2.68
C ARG A 209 8.66 -13.87 -3.68
N ALA A 210 8.36 -13.23 -4.82
CA ALA A 210 9.35 -12.93 -5.84
C ALA A 210 10.50 -12.06 -5.32
N LYS A 211 10.21 -11.04 -4.50
CA LYS A 211 11.22 -10.17 -3.89
C LYS A 211 12.03 -10.85 -2.79
N LEU A 212 11.41 -11.75 -2.05
CA LEU A 212 12.07 -12.53 -1.01
C LEU A 212 12.93 -13.66 -1.58
N GLY A 213 12.81 -14.01 -2.88
CA GLY A 213 13.59 -15.09 -3.49
C GLY A 213 13.52 -16.37 -2.68
N PRO A 214 14.68 -16.93 -2.21
CA PRO A 214 14.69 -18.17 -1.43
C PRO A 214 13.86 -18.12 -0.13
N ALA A 215 13.77 -16.93 0.49
CA ALA A 215 12.92 -16.74 1.68
C ALA A 215 11.43 -16.71 1.35
N GLY A 216 11.04 -16.52 0.08
CA GLY A 216 9.66 -16.53 -0.38
C GLY A 216 8.95 -17.86 -0.16
N ASP A 217 9.70 -18.97 -0.15
CA ASP A 217 9.17 -20.32 0.10
C ASP A 217 8.63 -20.49 1.53
N GLN A 218 9.04 -19.60 2.45
CA GLN A 218 8.48 -19.56 3.81
C GLN A 218 7.02 -19.12 3.84
N ILE A 219 6.54 -18.40 2.82
CA ILE A 219 5.14 -18.04 2.67
C ILE A 219 4.45 -19.17 1.91
N GLU A 220 3.77 -20.06 2.62
CA GLU A 220 3.09 -21.22 2.06
C GLU A 220 1.64 -20.90 1.73
N THR A 221 1.14 -21.46 0.61
CA THR A 221 -0.29 -21.50 0.31
C THR A 221 -0.85 -22.78 0.88
N VAL A 222 -1.80 -22.69 1.84
CA VAL A 222 -2.49 -23.82 2.43
C VAL A 222 -3.80 -24.02 1.67
N ILE A 223 -3.91 -25.09 0.90
CA ILE A 223 -5.07 -25.36 0.04
C ILE A 223 -6.36 -25.33 0.86
N GLY A 224 -7.31 -24.51 0.40
CA GLY A 224 -8.62 -24.32 1.04
C GLY A 224 -8.63 -23.50 2.34
N LEU A 225 -7.45 -23.05 2.84
CA LEU A 225 -7.32 -22.33 4.11
C LEU A 225 -6.55 -21.00 4.02
N ASP A 226 -5.82 -20.75 2.92
CA ASP A 226 -5.13 -19.49 2.56
C ASP A 226 -3.60 -19.45 2.76
N TYR A 227 -3.01 -18.62 3.66
CA TYR A 227 -1.56 -18.42 3.73
C TYR A 227 -0.98 -18.68 5.11
N ARG A 228 0.24 -19.20 5.14
CA ARG A 228 1.00 -19.41 6.36
C ARG A 228 2.47 -19.02 6.15
N PHE A 229 3.06 -18.33 7.10
CA PHE A 229 4.50 -18.13 7.15
C PHE A 229 5.12 -19.26 8.00
N LYS A 230 5.95 -20.08 7.36
CA LYS A 230 6.69 -21.14 8.05
C LYS A 230 8.01 -20.62 8.61
N VAL A 231 8.29 -20.94 9.85
CA VAL A 231 9.65 -20.80 10.38
C VAL A 231 10.43 -22.03 9.88
N THR A 232 11.48 -21.79 9.12
CA THR A 232 12.48 -22.80 8.81
C THR A 232 13.57 -22.63 9.85
N ASP A 233 13.68 -23.60 10.75
CA ASP A 233 14.80 -23.68 11.68
C ASP A 233 16.10 -23.72 10.89
N GLY A 234 17.01 -22.83 11.27
CA GLY A 234 18.34 -22.71 10.69
C GLY A 234 19.26 -23.86 11.10
#